data_c84f6b63e406068c85c14921834a294b
#
_entry.id   c84f6b63e406068c85c14921834a294b
#
_cell.length_a   1.000
_cell.length_b   1.000
_cell.length_c   1.000
_cell.angle_alpha   90.00
_cell.angle_beta   90.00
_cell.angle_gamma   90.00
#
_symmetry.space_group_name_H-M   'P 1'
#
loop_
_entity.id
_entity.type
_entity.pdbx_description
1 polymer ?
#
loop_
_entity_poly.entity_id
_entity_poly.type
_entity_poly.pdbx_seq_one_letter_code
_entity_poly.pdbx_strand_id
1 'polypeptide(L)'
;MKIKNWSHVGIVVDDLEMMTDFYVNTIGLERLHESDARPQLDGDHTGVPNVHRTLRFVGIPGDHEIELIYFIDPPATDGHVDVHKFGSTHICWDVEDLASVYEELKDKMKFVTEPKWRTRPDGSTVGLIYGQDPEGNWLEFTQRP
;
A
#
# COMPACT_ATOMS: atom_id res chain seq x y z
N MET A 1 13.82 23.33 -7.93
CA MET A 1 12.76 22.75 -7.07
C MET A 1 13.42 22.17 -5.83
N LYS A 2 12.82 22.34 -4.64
CA LYS A 2 13.34 21.76 -3.39
C LYS A 2 12.22 20.91 -2.78
N ILE A 3 12.41 19.58 -2.75
CA ILE A 3 11.52 18.66 -2.07
C ILE A 3 11.80 18.79 -0.56
N LYS A 4 10.75 18.88 0.25
CA LYS A 4 10.85 19.05 1.70
C LYS A 4 10.94 17.71 2.42
N ASN A 5 10.06 16.77 2.09
CA ASN A 5 9.99 15.41 2.64
C ASN A 5 9.13 14.51 1.74
N TRP A 6 9.12 13.22 2.04
CA TRP A 6 8.11 12.30 1.53
C TRP A 6 6.81 12.50 2.32
N SER A 7 5.65 12.48 1.67
CA SER A 7 4.35 12.66 2.32
C SER A 7 3.62 11.33 2.46
N HIS A 8 3.09 10.80 1.37
CA HIS A 8 2.31 9.56 1.34
C HIS A 8 2.49 8.81 0.02
N VAL A 9 1.98 7.58 0.00
CA VAL A 9 1.71 6.81 -1.21
C VAL A 9 0.20 6.72 -1.37
N GLY A 10 -0.32 7.11 -2.53
CA GLY A 10 -1.74 6.98 -2.86
C GLY A 10 -2.04 5.64 -3.53
N ILE A 11 -3.08 4.95 -3.07
CA ILE A 11 -3.62 3.73 -3.65
C ILE A 11 -5.10 3.94 -3.94
N VAL A 12 -5.50 3.77 -5.18
CA VAL A 12 -6.92 3.78 -5.56
C VAL A 12 -7.51 2.42 -5.22
N VAL A 13 -8.64 2.43 -4.49
CA VAL A 13 -9.30 1.23 -3.97
C VAL A 13 -10.76 1.16 -4.40
N ASP A 14 -11.29 -0.06 -4.51
CA ASP A 14 -12.69 -0.32 -4.85
C ASP A 14 -13.56 -0.50 -3.60
N ASP A 15 -13.01 -1.07 -2.53
CA ASP A 15 -13.67 -1.20 -1.22
C ASP A 15 -12.83 -0.55 -0.10
N LEU A 16 -13.19 0.70 0.21
CA LEU A 16 -12.46 1.50 1.20
C LEU A 16 -12.47 0.90 2.61
N GLU A 17 -13.59 0.29 3.02
CA GLU A 17 -13.72 -0.28 4.37
C GLU A 17 -12.92 -1.57 4.49
N MET A 18 -13.03 -2.47 3.52
CA MET A 18 -12.25 -3.72 3.46
C MET A 18 -10.74 -3.43 3.43
N MET A 19 -10.32 -2.48 2.59
CA MET A 19 -8.91 -2.12 2.48
C MET A 19 -8.38 -1.44 3.74
N THR A 20 -9.20 -0.59 4.39
CA THR A 20 -8.85 -0.01 5.68
C THR A 20 -8.69 -1.10 6.74
N ASP A 21 -9.64 -2.04 6.81
CA ASP A 21 -9.59 -3.16 7.76
C ASP A 21 -8.33 -4.02 7.54
N PHE A 22 -8.00 -4.32 6.29
CA PHE A 22 -6.80 -5.06 5.95
C PHE A 22 -5.53 -4.36 6.46
N TYR A 23 -5.35 -3.08 6.13
CA TYR A 23 -4.13 -2.36 6.55
C TYR A 23 -4.07 -2.15 8.06
N VAL A 24 -5.19 -1.96 8.75
CA VAL A 24 -5.22 -1.77 10.20
C VAL A 24 -5.15 -3.09 10.96
N ASN A 25 -6.04 -4.05 10.65
CA ASN A 25 -6.21 -5.24 11.48
C ASN A 25 -5.36 -6.44 11.00
N THR A 26 -4.90 -6.44 9.74
CA THR A 26 -4.06 -7.52 9.21
C THR A 26 -2.59 -7.12 9.13
N ILE A 27 -2.29 -5.95 8.58
CA ILE A 27 -0.92 -5.43 8.49
C ILE A 27 -0.45 -4.80 9.81
N GLY A 28 -1.37 -4.24 10.61
CA GLY A 28 -1.06 -3.65 11.91
C GLY A 28 -0.74 -2.16 11.87
N LEU A 29 -1.16 -1.45 10.82
CA LEU A 29 -1.05 0.02 10.75
C LEU A 29 -2.14 0.68 11.58
N GLU A 30 -2.01 1.98 11.84
CA GLU A 30 -3.04 2.78 12.50
C GLU A 30 -3.88 3.56 11.49
N ARG A 31 -5.17 3.74 11.80
CA ARG A 31 -6.02 4.69 11.09
C ARG A 31 -5.67 6.10 11.59
N LEU A 32 -5.20 6.96 10.69
CA LEU A 32 -4.66 8.26 11.04
C LEU A 32 -5.72 9.36 10.91
N HIS A 33 -6.20 9.60 9.71
CA HIS A 33 -7.23 10.61 9.42
C HIS A 33 -8.01 10.25 8.14
N GLU A 34 -9.06 11.00 7.89
CA GLU A 34 -9.91 10.84 6.71
C GLU A 34 -10.36 12.20 6.17
N SER A 35 -10.71 12.23 4.91
CA SER A 35 -11.29 13.41 4.27
C SER A 35 -12.34 12.98 3.26
N ASP A 36 -13.56 13.45 3.48
CA ASP A 36 -14.62 13.35 2.48
C ASP A 36 -14.51 14.55 1.55
N ALA A 37 -13.98 14.34 0.36
CA ALA A 37 -13.99 15.37 -0.66
C ALA A 37 -15.42 15.56 -1.15
N ARG A 38 -15.88 16.81 -1.15
CA ARG A 38 -17.17 17.17 -1.76
C ARG A 38 -17.07 17.05 -3.27
N PRO A 39 -18.19 16.74 -3.98
CA PRO A 39 -18.21 16.76 -5.44
C PRO A 39 -17.64 18.08 -5.98
N GLN A 40 -16.69 17.96 -6.90
CA GLN A 40 -16.00 19.09 -7.52
C GLN A 40 -16.43 19.17 -8.98
N LEU A 41 -17.47 19.97 -9.27
CA LEU A 41 -18.05 20.07 -10.61
C LEU A 41 -17.05 20.54 -11.68
N ASP A 42 -16.11 21.39 -11.29
CA ASP A 42 -15.04 21.87 -12.17
C ASP A 42 -13.80 20.98 -12.18
N GLY A 43 -13.88 19.81 -11.50
CA GLY A 43 -12.76 18.94 -11.24
C GLY A 43 -11.89 19.40 -10.06
N ASP A 44 -10.93 18.58 -9.66
CA ASP A 44 -9.94 18.90 -8.65
C ASP A 44 -8.52 18.78 -9.22
N HIS A 45 -7.50 18.75 -8.35
CA HIS A 45 -6.09 18.63 -8.75
C HIS A 45 -5.74 17.30 -9.43
N THR A 46 -6.63 16.28 -9.42
CA THR A 46 -6.45 15.04 -10.19
C THR A 46 -6.72 15.24 -11.68
N GLY A 47 -7.39 16.30 -12.07
CA GLY A 47 -7.83 16.55 -13.44
C GLY A 47 -9.03 15.70 -13.89
N VAL A 48 -9.62 14.93 -12.99
CA VAL A 48 -10.84 14.15 -13.27
C VAL A 48 -12.05 15.08 -13.21
N PRO A 49 -12.84 15.23 -14.29
CA PRO A 49 -14.02 16.09 -14.28
C PRO A 49 -15.12 15.58 -13.32
N ASN A 50 -15.80 16.48 -12.65
CA ASN A 50 -16.91 16.19 -11.72
C ASN A 50 -16.54 15.18 -10.61
N VAL A 51 -15.27 15.13 -10.22
CA VAL A 51 -14.77 14.14 -9.29
C VAL A 51 -15.42 14.23 -7.91
N HIS A 52 -15.85 13.10 -7.41
CA HIS A 52 -16.25 12.91 -6.02
C HIS A 52 -15.52 11.68 -5.46
N ARG A 53 -14.74 11.86 -4.41
CA ARG A 53 -13.93 10.80 -3.81
C ARG A 53 -13.84 10.95 -2.30
N THR A 54 -13.60 9.85 -1.62
CA THR A 54 -13.31 9.79 -0.19
C THR A 54 -11.89 9.29 0.01
N LEU A 55 -11.18 9.87 0.97
CA LEU A 55 -9.80 9.55 1.30
C LEU A 55 -9.72 9.02 2.72
N ARG A 56 -8.91 7.98 2.91
CA ARG A 56 -8.57 7.47 4.23
C ARG A 56 -7.07 7.23 4.33
N PHE A 57 -6.48 7.68 5.43
CA PHE A 57 -5.05 7.54 5.66
C PHE A 57 -4.81 6.51 6.75
N VAL A 58 -3.94 5.56 6.44
CA VAL A 58 -3.44 4.54 7.37
C VAL A 58 -1.92 4.57 7.37
N GLY A 59 -1.28 4.23 8.48
CA GLY A 59 0.18 4.30 8.53
C GLY A 59 0.74 4.15 9.94
N ILE A 60 1.99 4.55 10.09
CA ILE A 60 2.68 4.64 11.38
C ILE A 60 2.65 6.10 11.81
N PRO A 61 2.07 6.45 12.97
CA PRO A 61 1.97 7.84 13.41
C PRO A 61 3.32 8.56 13.40
N GLY A 62 3.37 9.68 12.67
CA GLY A 62 4.58 10.50 12.56
C GLY A 62 5.63 9.98 11.57
N ASP A 63 5.33 8.94 10.82
CA ASP A 63 6.18 8.36 9.78
C ASP A 63 5.44 8.36 8.43
N HIS A 64 5.51 7.27 7.66
CA HIS A 64 4.93 7.15 6.34
C HIS A 64 3.44 6.81 6.39
N GLU A 65 2.69 7.37 5.43
CA GLU A 65 1.25 7.20 5.30
C GLU A 65 0.89 6.57 3.95
N ILE A 66 -0.16 5.77 3.95
CA ILE A 66 -0.85 5.28 2.76
C ILE A 66 -2.19 6.02 2.68
N GLU A 67 -2.41 6.72 1.56
CA GLU A 67 -3.68 7.35 1.22
C GLU A 67 -4.52 6.36 0.42
N LEU A 68 -5.56 5.79 1.02
CA LEU A 68 -6.56 4.97 0.35
C LEU A 68 -7.58 5.91 -0.30
N ILE A 69 -7.72 5.82 -1.63
CA ILE A 69 -8.51 6.74 -2.43
C ILE A 69 -9.69 5.98 -3.04
N TYR A 70 -10.89 6.26 -2.61
CA TYR A 70 -12.11 5.70 -3.18
C TYR A 70 -12.82 6.74 -4.06
N PHE A 71 -12.94 6.45 -5.35
CA PHE A 71 -13.65 7.28 -6.30
C PHE A 71 -15.13 6.90 -6.33
N ILE A 72 -15.98 7.82 -5.86
CA ILE A 72 -17.44 7.66 -5.85
C ILE A 72 -18.00 7.97 -7.23
N ASP A 73 -17.52 9.07 -7.86
CA ASP A 73 -17.94 9.50 -9.20
C ASP A 73 -16.81 10.30 -9.88
N PRO A 74 -16.40 9.98 -11.12
CA PRO A 74 -16.66 8.70 -11.77
C PRO A 74 -15.96 7.55 -11.00
N PRO A 75 -16.53 6.33 -11.00
CA PRO A 75 -15.91 5.19 -10.32
C PRO A 75 -14.57 4.84 -10.95
N ALA A 76 -13.66 4.34 -10.13
CA ALA A 76 -12.39 3.79 -10.60
C ALA A 76 -12.62 2.56 -11.48
N THR A 77 -11.65 2.27 -12.34
CA THR A 77 -11.64 1.09 -13.21
C THR A 77 -10.41 0.26 -12.93
N ASP A 78 -10.49 -1.03 -13.22
CA ASP A 78 -9.35 -1.95 -13.08
C ASP A 78 -8.15 -1.46 -13.90
N GLY A 79 -7.00 -1.39 -13.25
CA GLY A 79 -5.74 -0.93 -13.81
C GLY A 79 -4.53 -1.67 -13.27
N HIS A 80 -4.72 -2.82 -12.64
CA HIS A 80 -3.65 -3.60 -12.02
C HIS A 80 -2.56 -4.00 -13.01
N VAL A 81 -1.32 -3.93 -12.52
CA VAL A 81 -0.12 -4.22 -13.31
C VAL A 81 0.67 -5.36 -12.66
N ASP A 82 1.03 -6.36 -13.44
CA ASP A 82 1.91 -7.44 -12.96
C ASP A 82 3.25 -6.88 -12.44
N VAL A 83 3.82 -7.53 -11.43
CA VAL A 83 5.03 -7.07 -10.71
C VAL A 83 6.22 -6.74 -11.60
N HIS A 84 6.33 -7.35 -12.79
CA HIS A 84 7.47 -7.17 -13.71
C HIS A 84 7.17 -6.22 -14.90
N LYS A 85 6.04 -5.50 -14.88
CA LYS A 85 5.67 -4.57 -15.96
C LYS A 85 5.98 -3.12 -15.61
N PHE A 86 6.19 -2.30 -16.62
CA PHE A 86 6.36 -0.85 -16.43
C PHE A 86 5.12 -0.27 -15.77
N GLY A 87 5.32 0.60 -14.79
CA GLY A 87 4.26 1.20 -13.98
C GLY A 87 3.95 0.39 -12.71
N SER A 88 4.45 -0.84 -12.57
CA SER A 88 4.33 -1.57 -11.31
C SER A 88 5.07 -0.86 -10.19
N THR A 89 4.41 -0.71 -9.07
CA THR A 89 4.95 -0.16 -7.83
C THR A 89 4.63 -1.09 -6.69
N HIS A 90 5.36 -1.00 -5.60
CA HIS A 90 5.07 -1.73 -4.36
C HIS A 90 5.37 -0.87 -3.15
N ILE A 91 4.73 -1.19 -2.03
CA ILE A 91 5.06 -0.67 -0.72
C ILE A 91 5.89 -1.72 0.00
N CYS A 92 7.03 -1.31 0.58
CA CYS A 92 7.93 -2.22 1.27
C CYS A 92 8.04 -1.84 2.74
N TRP A 93 7.83 -2.82 3.63
CA TRP A 93 8.08 -2.71 5.06
C TRP A 93 9.30 -3.50 5.48
N ASP A 94 10.10 -2.89 6.36
CA ASP A 94 11.20 -3.58 7.05
C ASP A 94 10.65 -4.19 8.33
N VAL A 95 10.81 -5.50 8.50
CA VAL A 95 10.27 -6.27 9.61
C VAL A 95 11.37 -6.95 10.42
N GLU A 96 11.13 -7.18 11.71
CA GLU A 96 12.11 -7.80 12.60
C GLU A 96 12.27 -9.31 12.34
N ASP A 97 11.17 -10.01 12.02
CA ASP A 97 11.14 -11.45 11.76
C ASP A 97 10.22 -11.78 10.58
N LEU A 98 10.83 -11.90 9.40
CA LEU A 98 10.12 -12.18 8.17
C LEU A 98 9.44 -13.55 8.15
N ALA A 99 10.03 -14.55 8.83
CA ALA A 99 9.44 -15.89 8.90
C ALA A 99 8.14 -15.87 9.72
N SER A 100 8.14 -15.18 10.85
CA SER A 100 6.95 -15.00 11.68
C SER A 100 5.86 -14.21 10.94
N VAL A 101 6.23 -13.13 10.24
CA VAL A 101 5.30 -12.35 9.40
C VAL A 101 4.66 -13.22 8.32
N TYR A 102 5.45 -14.05 7.64
CA TYR A 102 4.91 -14.97 6.64
C TYR A 102 3.91 -15.96 7.24
N GLU A 103 4.26 -16.62 8.36
CA GLU A 103 3.37 -17.58 9.03
C GLU A 103 2.06 -16.92 9.49
N GLU A 104 2.10 -15.69 9.97
CA GLU A 104 0.92 -14.95 10.41
C GLU A 104 0.01 -14.54 9.25
N LEU A 105 0.59 -14.16 8.10
CA LEU A 105 -0.13 -13.54 6.99
C LEU A 105 -0.46 -14.50 5.84
N LYS A 106 0.14 -15.68 5.73
CA LYS A 106 0.00 -16.59 4.58
C LYS A 106 -1.43 -17.03 4.26
N ASP A 107 -2.32 -17.03 5.25
CA ASP A 107 -3.74 -17.37 5.10
C ASP A 107 -4.64 -16.12 4.98
N LYS A 108 -4.07 -14.93 5.14
CA LYS A 108 -4.81 -13.66 5.13
C LYS A 108 -4.53 -12.80 3.88
N MET A 109 -3.43 -13.07 3.18
CA MET A 109 -3.06 -12.39 1.95
C MET A 109 -2.36 -13.33 0.97
N LYS A 110 -2.28 -12.93 -0.30
CA LYS A 110 -1.64 -13.73 -1.34
C LYS A 110 -0.15 -13.41 -1.41
N PHE A 111 0.70 -14.37 -1.05
CA PHE A 111 2.14 -14.30 -1.31
C PHE A 111 2.50 -14.94 -2.65
N VAL A 112 3.54 -14.41 -3.31
CA VAL A 112 4.05 -14.95 -4.58
C VAL A 112 4.87 -16.21 -4.36
N THR A 113 5.66 -16.22 -3.28
CA THR A 113 6.52 -17.35 -2.86
C THR A 113 6.59 -17.39 -1.35
N GLU A 114 7.28 -18.39 -0.80
CA GLU A 114 7.82 -18.32 0.56
C GLU A 114 8.96 -17.30 0.64
N PRO A 115 9.35 -16.81 1.84
CA PRO A 115 10.47 -15.90 2.02
C PRO A 115 11.75 -16.38 1.34
N LYS A 116 12.43 -15.48 0.63
CA LYS A 116 13.71 -15.75 -0.01
C LYS A 116 14.83 -15.02 0.72
N TRP A 117 15.92 -15.73 0.97
CA TRP A 117 17.07 -15.23 1.71
C TRP A 117 18.27 -15.07 0.78
N ARG A 118 18.97 -13.95 0.91
CA ARG A 118 20.18 -13.65 0.14
C ARG A 118 21.29 -13.20 1.06
N THR A 119 22.48 -13.78 0.87
CA THR A 119 23.69 -13.30 1.53
C THR A 119 24.32 -12.20 0.67
N ARG A 120 24.62 -11.07 1.28
CA ARG A 120 25.32 -9.94 0.65
C ARG A 120 26.84 -10.17 0.63
N PRO A 121 27.60 -9.40 -0.18
CA PRO A 121 29.07 -9.50 -0.21
C PRO A 121 29.75 -9.25 1.14
N ASP A 122 29.14 -8.47 2.02
CA ASP A 122 29.61 -8.20 3.39
C ASP A 122 29.31 -9.33 4.39
N GLY A 123 28.67 -10.41 3.94
CA GLY A 123 28.26 -11.55 4.76
C GLY A 123 26.94 -11.40 5.48
N SER A 124 26.29 -10.24 5.42
CA SER A 124 24.97 -10.04 5.99
C SER A 124 23.89 -10.76 5.18
N THR A 125 22.80 -11.16 5.84
CA THR A 125 21.67 -11.83 5.17
C THR A 125 20.45 -10.91 5.16
N VAL A 126 19.76 -10.86 4.03
CA VAL A 126 18.48 -10.15 3.85
C VAL A 126 17.41 -11.14 3.43
N GLY A 127 16.25 -11.07 4.08
CA GLY A 127 15.04 -11.80 3.71
C GLY A 127 14.08 -10.90 2.93
N LEU A 128 13.41 -11.45 1.93
CA LEU A 128 12.52 -10.70 1.04
C LEU A 128 11.32 -11.58 0.66
N ILE A 129 10.13 -10.99 0.58
CA ILE A 129 8.94 -11.64 0.05
C ILE A 129 7.98 -10.61 -0.56
N TYR A 130 7.39 -10.96 -1.70
CA TYR A 130 6.32 -10.20 -2.33
C TYR A 130 4.96 -10.84 -2.06
N GLY A 131 3.96 -9.99 -1.86
CA GLY A 131 2.56 -10.37 -1.75
C GLY A 131 1.64 -9.33 -2.37
N GLN A 132 0.36 -9.58 -2.26
CA GLN A 132 -0.68 -8.67 -2.73
C GLN A 132 -1.69 -8.45 -1.61
N ASP A 133 -2.16 -7.21 -1.49
CA ASP A 133 -3.33 -6.89 -0.67
C ASP A 133 -4.61 -7.49 -1.29
N PRO A 134 -5.78 -7.37 -0.66
CA PRO A 134 -7.02 -7.97 -1.17
C PRO A 134 -7.42 -7.50 -2.58
N GLU A 135 -7.03 -6.29 -2.97
CA GLU A 135 -7.33 -5.73 -4.29
C GLU A 135 -6.18 -5.88 -5.29
N GLY A 136 -5.09 -6.56 -4.92
CA GLY A 136 -4.00 -6.92 -5.82
C GLY A 136 -2.86 -5.91 -5.90
N ASN A 137 -2.81 -4.89 -5.05
CA ASN A 137 -1.68 -3.98 -4.98
C ASN A 137 -0.45 -4.70 -4.42
N TRP A 138 0.73 -4.40 -4.99
CA TRP A 138 1.95 -5.09 -4.62
C TRP A 138 2.53 -4.59 -3.30
N LEU A 139 2.84 -5.54 -2.44
CA LEU A 139 3.49 -5.34 -1.14
C LEU A 139 4.78 -6.15 -1.08
N GLU A 140 5.78 -5.63 -0.39
CA GLU A 140 7.03 -6.33 -0.08
C GLU A 140 7.29 -6.26 1.41
N PHE A 141 7.75 -7.36 1.98
CA PHE A 141 8.30 -7.39 3.33
C PHE A 141 9.78 -7.76 3.24
N THR A 142 10.60 -7.03 3.97
CA THR A 142 12.05 -7.28 4.02
C THR A 142 12.53 -7.34 5.47
N GLN A 143 13.43 -8.28 5.73
CA GLN A 143 14.18 -8.31 6.98
C GLN A 143 15.64 -8.02 6.67
N ARG A 144 16.16 -6.97 7.30
CA ARG A 144 17.56 -6.56 7.19
C ARG A 144 18.29 -6.79 8.51
N PRO A 145 19.64 -6.89 8.48
CA PRO A 145 20.46 -7.04 9.68
C PRO A 145 20.30 -5.85 10.62
#